data_c4f3514f19a56e008988c74f52982a75
#
_entry.id   c4f3514f19a56e008988c74f52982a75
#
_cell.length_a   1.000
_cell.length_b   1.000
_cell.length_c   1.000
_cell.angle_alpha   90.00
_cell.angle_beta   90.00
_cell.angle_gamma   90.00
#
_symmetry.space_group_name_H-M   'P 1'
#
loop_
_entity.id
_entity.type
_entity.pdbx_description
1 polymer ?
#
loop_
_entity_poly.entity_id
_entity_poly.type
_entity_poly.pdbx_seq_one_letter_code
_entity_poly.pdbx_strand_id
1 'polypeptide(L)'
;MNTEADTCRIFVTPRLQAAGWDTAPHAIHEQRSFTDGRIVFVGGQPRRGRRKRTDYLLRYRPDVALTAVEAKASYLRAADGLQQAKDYAEILGLNFAYATNGAEIIEFDFFEGRERVIEAFPTPAELWTRQHIGLGLTDDTLAY
;
A
#
# COMPACT_ATOMS: atom_id res chain seq x y z
N MET A 1 16.58 18.97 -3.04
CA MET A 1 15.13 18.70 -2.99
C MET A 1 14.89 17.33 -3.62
N ASN A 2 14.18 16.46 -2.93
CA ASN A 2 13.98 15.08 -3.41
C ASN A 2 12.74 14.98 -4.28
N THR A 3 12.90 14.29 -5.43
CA THR A 3 11.78 13.89 -6.29
C THR A 3 11.04 12.73 -5.66
N GLU A 4 9.92 12.33 -6.27
CA GLU A 4 9.19 11.14 -5.83
C GLU A 4 10.09 9.90 -5.88
N ALA A 5 10.88 9.74 -6.95
CA ALA A 5 11.82 8.60 -7.07
C ALA A 5 12.88 8.62 -5.97
N ASP A 6 13.36 9.80 -5.61
CA ASP A 6 14.32 9.96 -4.49
C ASP A 6 13.67 9.58 -3.16
N THR A 7 12.43 10.00 -2.94
CA THR A 7 11.68 9.62 -1.74
C THR A 7 11.57 8.11 -1.61
N CYS A 8 11.23 7.43 -2.71
CA CYS A 8 11.17 5.97 -2.73
C CYS A 8 12.51 5.35 -2.36
N ARG A 9 13.58 5.76 -3.05
CA ARG A 9 14.90 5.16 -2.90
C ARG A 9 15.55 5.45 -1.56
N ILE A 10 15.44 6.69 -1.08
CA ILE A 10 16.18 7.15 0.11
C ILE A 10 15.38 6.91 1.39
N PHE A 11 14.07 7.04 1.33
CA PHE A 11 13.22 6.98 2.52
C PHE A 11 12.40 5.70 2.60
N VAL A 12 11.58 5.43 1.59
CA VAL A 12 10.55 4.39 1.69
C VAL A 12 11.15 3.00 1.70
N THR A 13 11.92 2.66 0.66
CA THR A 13 12.50 1.31 0.53
C THR A 13 13.34 0.92 1.75
N PRO A 14 14.27 1.76 2.25
CA PRO A 14 15.03 1.39 3.45
C PRO A 14 14.17 1.16 4.68
N ARG A 15 13.10 1.95 4.86
CA ARG A 15 12.22 1.79 6.03
C ARG A 15 11.33 0.57 5.93
N LEU A 16 10.88 0.22 4.74
CA LEU A 16 10.14 -1.02 4.54
C LEU A 16 11.02 -2.24 4.79
N GLN A 17 12.27 -2.18 4.36
CA GLN A 17 13.24 -3.24 4.63
C GLN A 17 13.51 -3.38 6.13
N ALA A 18 13.70 -2.25 6.82
CA ALA A 18 13.90 -2.25 8.25
C ALA A 18 12.69 -2.81 9.03
N ALA A 19 11.49 -2.65 8.50
CA ALA A 19 10.27 -3.20 9.09
C ALA A 19 10.09 -4.70 8.80
N GLY A 20 10.91 -5.27 7.92
CA GLY A 20 10.89 -6.71 7.64
C GLY A 20 10.11 -7.11 6.40
N TRP A 21 9.65 -6.16 5.58
CA TRP A 21 8.84 -6.48 4.41
C TRP A 21 9.62 -7.18 3.29
N ASP A 22 10.94 -7.11 3.30
CA ASP A 22 11.78 -7.79 2.32
C ASP A 22 12.24 -9.18 2.77
N THR A 23 11.81 -9.63 3.95
CA THR A 23 12.16 -10.95 4.49
C THR A 23 11.11 -11.98 4.05
N ALA A 24 11.53 -13.00 3.32
CA ALA A 24 10.60 -14.04 2.87
C ALA A 24 9.84 -14.65 4.05
N PRO A 25 8.54 -14.97 3.92
CA PRO A 25 7.73 -14.98 2.69
C PRO A 25 7.12 -13.63 2.32
N HIS A 26 7.44 -12.56 3.05
CA HIS A 26 6.96 -11.22 2.74
C HIS A 26 7.66 -10.69 1.49
N ALA A 27 7.04 -9.73 0.83
CA ALA A 27 7.62 -9.16 -0.38
C ALA A 27 7.21 -7.70 -0.58
N ILE A 28 8.16 -6.91 -1.05
CA ILE A 28 7.96 -5.54 -1.49
C ILE A 28 7.91 -5.54 -3.01
N HIS A 29 6.77 -5.18 -3.60
CA HIS A 29 6.66 -5.03 -5.04
C HIS A 29 6.63 -3.55 -5.39
N GLU A 30 7.68 -3.07 -6.03
CA GLU A 30 7.80 -1.67 -6.39
C GLU A 30 7.13 -1.39 -7.72
N GLN A 31 6.49 -0.20 -7.81
CA GLN A 31 5.92 0.32 -9.06
C GLN A 31 4.99 -0.65 -9.77
N ARG A 32 4.10 -1.28 -9.01
CA ARG A 32 3.13 -2.22 -9.59
C ARG A 32 2.05 -1.47 -10.34
N SER A 33 1.77 -1.93 -11.56
CA SER A 33 0.67 -1.44 -12.38
C SER A 33 -0.46 -2.45 -12.36
N PHE A 34 -1.69 -1.96 -12.35
CA PHE A 34 -2.88 -2.80 -12.41
C PHE A 34 -4.02 -2.05 -13.07
N THR A 35 -5.06 -2.77 -13.44
CA THR A 35 -6.30 -2.19 -13.95
C THR A 35 -7.38 -2.38 -12.90
N ASP A 36 -8.50 -1.67 -13.06
CA ASP A 36 -9.63 -1.81 -12.15
C ASP A 36 -10.42 -3.11 -12.38
N GLY A 37 -9.86 -4.04 -13.13
CA GLY A 37 -10.45 -5.35 -13.36
C GLY A 37 -11.46 -5.39 -14.48
N ARG A 38 -11.68 -4.29 -15.19
CA ARG A 38 -12.66 -4.23 -16.25
C ARG A 38 -12.01 -4.35 -17.62
N ILE A 39 -12.65 -5.10 -18.49
CA ILE A 39 -12.35 -5.10 -19.91
C ILE A 39 -13.58 -4.52 -20.61
N VAL A 40 -13.37 -3.44 -21.34
CA VAL A 40 -14.44 -2.73 -22.06
C VAL A 40 -14.23 -2.91 -23.55
N PHE A 41 -15.32 -3.19 -24.29
CA PHE A 41 -15.26 -3.29 -25.72
C PHE A 41 -15.64 -1.95 -26.35
N VAL A 42 -14.73 -1.43 -27.16
CA VAL A 42 -14.95 -0.19 -27.90
C VAL A 42 -14.72 -0.48 -29.38
N GLY A 43 -15.73 -0.29 -30.21
CA GLY A 43 -15.64 -0.56 -31.62
C GLY A 43 -15.28 -2.00 -31.96
N GLY A 44 -15.74 -2.97 -31.15
CA GLY A 44 -15.46 -4.38 -31.35
C GLY A 44 -14.10 -4.84 -30.84
N GLN A 45 -13.29 -3.92 -30.29
CA GLN A 45 -11.98 -4.24 -29.75
C GLN A 45 -12.04 -4.26 -28.23
N PRO A 46 -11.41 -5.28 -27.57
CA PRO A 46 -11.33 -5.29 -26.11
C PRO A 46 -10.37 -4.20 -25.63
N ARG A 47 -10.80 -3.44 -24.64
CA ARG A 47 -9.95 -2.45 -23.97
C ARG A 47 -10.06 -2.62 -22.48
N ARG A 48 -8.91 -2.57 -21.81
CA ARG A 48 -8.88 -2.62 -20.37
C ARG A 48 -9.34 -1.30 -19.79
N GLY A 49 -9.89 -1.34 -18.57
CA GLY A 49 -10.18 -0.15 -17.82
C GLY A 49 -8.92 0.67 -17.57
N ARG A 50 -9.10 1.86 -16.98
CA ARG A 50 -8.00 2.78 -16.75
C ARG A 50 -6.88 2.09 -15.97
N ARG A 51 -5.66 2.18 -16.48
CA ARG A 51 -4.50 1.63 -15.81
C ARG A 51 -4.18 2.46 -14.56
N LYS A 52 -4.01 1.78 -13.45
CA LYS A 52 -3.60 2.35 -12.17
C LYS A 52 -2.19 1.89 -11.83
N ARG A 53 -1.49 2.68 -11.02
CA ARG A 53 -0.13 2.36 -10.59
C ARG A 53 0.03 2.76 -9.14
N THR A 54 0.61 1.87 -8.36
CA THR A 54 1.03 2.15 -6.99
C THR A 54 2.55 2.08 -6.92
N ASP A 55 3.16 2.92 -6.09
CA ASP A 55 4.61 2.89 -5.92
C ASP A 55 5.06 1.61 -5.25
N TYR A 56 4.32 1.13 -4.26
CA TYR A 56 4.63 -0.12 -3.55
C TYR A 56 3.36 -0.90 -3.27
N LEU A 57 3.47 -2.20 -3.45
CA LEU A 57 2.47 -3.16 -2.98
C LEU A 57 3.19 -4.09 -2.01
N LEU A 58 2.70 -4.18 -0.77
CA LEU A 58 3.32 -4.98 0.27
C LEU A 58 2.55 -6.27 0.47
N ARG A 59 3.22 -7.39 0.34
CA ARG A 59 2.62 -8.72 0.48
C ARG A 59 3.08 -9.40 1.75
N TYR A 60 2.14 -9.98 2.47
CA TYR A 60 2.44 -10.83 3.61
C TYR A 60 3.04 -12.16 3.15
N ARG A 61 2.54 -12.69 2.06
CA ARG A 61 3.06 -13.86 1.31
C ARG A 61 2.62 -13.73 -0.16
N PRO A 62 3.13 -14.59 -1.06
CA PRO A 62 2.94 -14.37 -2.50
C PRO A 62 1.51 -14.16 -2.97
N ASP A 63 0.54 -14.77 -2.29
CA ASP A 63 -0.87 -14.68 -2.68
C ASP A 63 -1.68 -13.70 -1.81
N VAL A 64 -1.05 -13.00 -0.87
CA VAL A 64 -1.76 -12.12 0.07
C VAL A 64 -1.09 -10.76 0.16
N ALA A 65 -1.70 -9.76 -0.47
CA ALA A 65 -1.29 -8.37 -0.34
C ALA A 65 -1.99 -7.74 0.88
N LEU A 66 -1.28 -6.93 1.65
CA LEU A 66 -1.85 -6.25 2.81
C LEU A 66 -2.06 -4.77 2.59
N THR A 67 -1.18 -4.09 1.88
CA THR A 67 -1.28 -2.64 1.75
C THR A 67 -0.53 -2.09 0.56
N ALA A 68 -0.86 -0.85 0.21
CA ALA A 68 -0.18 -0.08 -0.81
C ALA A 68 0.43 1.17 -0.19
N VAL A 69 1.56 1.60 -0.72
CA VAL A 69 2.25 2.82 -0.29
C VAL A 69 2.43 3.74 -1.50
N GLU A 70 2.06 5.00 -1.31
CA GLU A 70 2.26 6.05 -2.31
C GLU A 70 3.29 7.05 -1.80
N ALA A 71 4.30 7.32 -2.62
CA ALA A 71 5.33 8.30 -2.29
C ALA A 71 5.11 9.59 -3.06
N LYS A 72 5.47 10.72 -2.44
CA LYS A 72 5.45 12.04 -3.05
C LYS A 72 6.82 12.69 -2.91
N ALA A 73 7.12 13.61 -3.81
CA ALA A 73 8.35 14.40 -3.72
C ALA A 73 8.40 15.19 -2.41
N SER A 74 9.61 15.50 -1.94
CA SER A 74 9.80 16.15 -0.64
C SER A 74 9.17 17.55 -0.53
N TYR A 75 8.92 18.20 -1.67
CA TYR A 75 8.28 19.52 -1.70
C TYR A 75 6.74 19.46 -1.73
N LEU A 76 6.17 18.26 -1.72
CA LEU A 76 4.73 18.05 -1.62
C LEU A 76 4.40 17.51 -0.23
N ARG A 77 3.13 17.61 0.15
CA ARG A 77 2.68 17.02 1.43
C ARG A 77 2.42 15.54 1.26
N ALA A 78 2.65 14.77 2.31
CA ALA A 78 2.29 13.36 2.31
C ALA A 78 0.80 13.15 2.01
N ALA A 79 -0.05 14.01 2.55
CA ALA A 79 -1.49 13.96 2.32
C ALA A 79 -1.88 14.07 0.83
N ASP A 80 -1.04 14.68 0.02
CA ASP A 80 -1.31 14.82 -1.41
C ASP A 80 -1.35 13.46 -2.13
N GLY A 81 -0.67 12.45 -1.59
CA GLY A 81 -0.69 11.10 -2.14
C GLY A 81 -1.71 10.17 -1.49
N LEU A 82 -2.36 10.60 -0.42
CA LEU A 82 -3.20 9.71 0.35
C LEU A 82 -4.43 9.24 -0.43
N GLN A 83 -5.06 10.12 -1.19
CA GLN A 83 -6.23 9.73 -1.97
C GLN A 83 -5.89 8.67 -3.02
N GLN A 84 -4.71 8.80 -3.66
CA GLN A 84 -4.24 7.79 -4.60
C GLN A 84 -4.01 6.45 -3.92
N ALA A 85 -3.37 6.47 -2.74
CA ALA A 85 -3.14 5.25 -1.98
C ALA A 85 -4.46 4.59 -1.58
N LYS A 86 -5.44 5.38 -1.16
CA LYS A 86 -6.77 4.88 -0.81
C LYS A 86 -7.49 4.28 -2.02
N ASP A 87 -7.41 4.94 -3.16
CA ASP A 87 -8.02 4.44 -4.39
C ASP A 87 -7.42 3.09 -4.79
N TYR A 88 -6.10 2.96 -4.72
CA TYR A 88 -5.42 1.70 -5.01
C TYR A 88 -5.84 0.61 -4.03
N ALA A 89 -5.92 0.94 -2.75
CA ALA A 89 -6.34 -0.02 -1.73
C ALA A 89 -7.76 -0.51 -1.98
N GLU A 90 -8.68 0.37 -2.32
CA GLU A 90 -10.07 -0.01 -2.63
C GLU A 90 -10.15 -0.93 -3.83
N ILE A 91 -9.43 -0.61 -4.91
CA ILE A 91 -9.43 -1.44 -6.12
C ILE A 91 -8.87 -2.83 -5.83
N LEU A 92 -7.84 -2.91 -5.01
CA LEU A 92 -7.18 -4.18 -4.68
C LEU A 92 -7.80 -4.90 -3.49
N GLY A 93 -8.81 -4.31 -2.85
CA GLY A 93 -9.47 -4.92 -1.69
C GLY A 93 -8.61 -4.93 -0.43
N LEU A 94 -7.76 -3.91 -0.27
CA LEU A 94 -6.86 -3.80 0.88
C LEU A 94 -7.50 -2.94 1.97
N ASN A 95 -7.11 -3.18 3.22
CA ASN A 95 -7.71 -2.51 4.38
C ASN A 95 -6.83 -1.41 4.97
N PHE A 96 -5.66 -1.19 4.40
CA PHE A 96 -4.72 -0.15 4.83
C PHE A 96 -4.10 0.53 3.61
N ALA A 97 -3.79 1.80 3.77
CA ALA A 97 -3.09 2.57 2.73
C ALA A 97 -2.12 3.54 3.40
N TYR A 98 -1.00 3.81 2.75
CA TYR A 98 0.05 4.69 3.28
C TYR A 98 0.46 5.71 2.23
N ALA A 99 0.75 6.92 2.69
CA ALA A 99 1.34 7.96 1.85
C ALA A 99 2.48 8.63 2.61
N THR A 100 3.54 9.00 1.90
CA THR A 100 4.70 9.65 2.52
C THR A 100 5.38 10.58 1.53
N ASN A 101 6.04 11.61 2.05
CA ASN A 101 6.87 12.52 1.27
C ASN A 101 8.34 12.47 1.70
N GLY A 102 8.71 11.48 2.51
CA GLY A 102 10.08 11.35 3.04
C GLY A 102 10.30 12.04 4.38
N ALA A 103 9.33 12.78 4.89
CA ALA A 103 9.40 13.42 6.20
C ALA A 103 8.25 12.99 7.09
N GLU A 104 7.11 12.70 6.50
CA GLU A 104 5.88 12.34 7.19
C GLU A 104 5.30 11.09 6.57
N ILE A 105 4.74 10.21 7.39
CA ILE A 105 4.02 9.02 6.93
C ILE A 105 2.60 9.11 7.44
N ILE A 106 1.62 8.98 6.54
CA ILE A 106 0.21 8.96 6.90
C ILE A 106 -0.34 7.58 6.61
N GLU A 107 -1.03 7.02 7.60
CA GLU A 107 -1.74 5.74 7.49
C GLU A 107 -3.23 6.00 7.40
N PHE A 108 -3.91 5.32 6.46
CA PHE A 108 -5.37 5.25 6.46
C PHE A 108 -5.80 3.84 6.80
N ASP A 109 -6.64 3.71 7.83
CA ASP A 109 -7.20 2.45 8.30
C ASP A 109 -8.67 2.41 7.87
N PHE A 110 -9.00 1.50 6.95
CA PHE A 110 -10.35 1.37 6.42
C PHE A 110 -11.33 0.76 7.44
N PHE A 111 -10.83 0.00 8.42
CA PHE A 111 -11.69 -0.54 9.47
C PHE A 111 -12.24 0.57 10.36
N GLU A 112 -11.40 1.53 10.70
CA GLU A 112 -11.77 2.66 11.55
C GLU A 112 -12.26 3.87 10.75
N GLY A 113 -11.93 3.92 9.45
CA GLY A 113 -12.30 5.03 8.59
C GLY A 113 -11.56 6.32 8.92
N ARG A 114 -10.33 6.22 9.40
CA ARG A 114 -9.57 7.43 9.79
C ARG A 114 -8.12 7.37 9.35
N GLU A 115 -7.54 8.55 9.19
CA GLU A 115 -6.12 8.70 8.91
C GLU A 115 -5.38 9.19 10.14
N ARG A 116 -4.09 8.87 10.22
CA ARG A 116 -3.21 9.35 11.28
C ARG A 116 -1.77 9.41 10.79
N VAL A 117 -1.01 10.32 11.39
CA VAL A 117 0.44 10.39 11.16
C VAL A 117 1.11 9.34 12.03
N ILE A 118 2.01 8.57 11.45
CA ILE A 118 2.78 7.54 12.16
C ILE A 118 4.27 7.80 12.00
N GLU A 119 5.08 7.24 12.91
CA GLU A 119 6.52 7.44 12.89
C GLU A 119 7.27 6.40 12.09
N ALA A 120 6.70 5.20 11.96
CA ALA A 120 7.32 4.10 11.25
C ALA A 120 6.24 3.23 10.61
N PHE A 121 6.60 2.57 9.51
CA PHE A 121 5.70 1.58 8.91
C PHE A 121 5.53 0.40 9.86
N PRO A 122 4.32 -0.17 9.97
CA PRO A 122 4.12 -1.38 10.77
C PRO A 122 4.88 -2.55 10.17
N THR A 123 5.24 -3.51 11.02
CA THR A 123 5.82 -4.77 10.54
C THR A 123 4.75 -5.62 9.86
N PRO A 124 5.15 -6.59 9.04
CA PRO A 124 4.17 -7.51 8.45
C PRO A 124 3.29 -8.20 9.51
N ALA A 125 3.88 -8.64 10.62
CA ALA A 125 3.13 -9.30 11.68
C ALA A 125 2.11 -8.38 12.35
N GLU A 126 2.49 -7.13 12.62
CA GLU A 126 1.58 -6.14 13.20
C GLU A 126 0.38 -5.89 12.30
N LEU A 127 0.62 -5.70 11.01
CA LEU A 127 -0.44 -5.39 10.07
C LEU A 127 -1.32 -6.60 9.82
N TRP A 128 -0.74 -7.79 9.79
CA TRP A 128 -1.48 -9.04 9.68
C TRP A 128 -2.45 -9.21 10.85
N THR A 129 -1.97 -8.98 12.07
CA THR A 129 -2.81 -9.06 13.27
C THR A 129 -3.93 -8.04 13.24
N ARG A 130 -3.61 -6.79 12.88
CA ARG A 130 -4.61 -5.73 12.79
C ARG A 130 -5.70 -6.05 11.78
N GLN A 131 -5.33 -6.63 10.64
CA GLN A 131 -6.28 -7.02 9.61
C GLN A 131 -7.24 -8.09 10.12
N HIS A 132 -6.72 -9.10 10.80
CA HIS A 132 -7.57 -10.16 11.34
C HIS A 132 -8.49 -9.68 12.45
N ILE A 133 -8.01 -8.80 13.31
CA ILE A 133 -8.85 -8.15 14.33
C ILE A 133 -9.95 -7.33 13.64
N GLY A 134 -9.61 -6.53 12.65
CA GLY A 134 -10.57 -5.71 11.92
C GLY A 134 -11.62 -6.53 11.19
N LEU A 135 -11.24 -7.73 10.72
CA LEU A 135 -12.17 -8.66 10.06
C LEU A 135 -12.99 -9.47 11.06
N GLY A 136 -12.73 -9.33 12.37
CA GLY A 136 -13.44 -10.08 13.41
C GLY A 136 -13.03 -11.54 13.52
N LEU A 137 -11.82 -11.89 13.07
CA LEU A 137 -11.33 -13.26 13.12
C LEU A 137 -10.71 -13.58 14.47
N THR A 138 -10.76 -14.86 14.86
CA THR A 138 -10.23 -15.33 16.13
C THR A 138 -8.73 -15.61 16.02
N ASP A 139 -8.08 -15.77 17.19
CA ASP A 139 -6.66 -16.15 17.24
C ASP A 139 -6.39 -17.46 16.52
N ASP A 140 -7.32 -18.42 16.62
CA ASP A 140 -7.20 -19.69 15.92
C ASP A 140 -7.16 -19.50 14.41
N THR A 141 -7.91 -18.53 13.90
CA THR A 141 -7.92 -18.17 12.47
C THR A 141 -6.58 -17.54 12.09
N LEU A 142 -5.98 -16.77 12.99
CA LEU A 142 -4.69 -16.11 12.75
C LEU A 142 -3.54 -17.10 12.58
N ALA A 143 -3.68 -18.31 13.08
CA ALA A 143 -2.64 -19.33 13.00
C ALA A 143 -2.42 -19.85 11.57
N TYR A 144 -3.28 -19.53 10.66
CA TYR A 144 -3.19 -19.98 9.26
C TYR A 144 -2.66 -18.91 8.31
#